data_4a16a211bc63ac63f90bb25efc68b7ba
#
_entry.id   4a16a211bc63ac63f90bb25efc68b7ba
#
_cell.length_a   1.000
_cell.length_b   1.000
_cell.length_c   1.000
_cell.angle_alpha   90.00
_cell.angle_beta   90.00
_cell.angle_gamma   90.00
#
_symmetry.space_group_name_H-M   'P 1'
#
loop_
_entity.id
_entity.type
_entity.pdbx_description
1 polymer ?
#
loop_
_entity_poly.entity_id
_entity_poly.type
_entity_poly.pdbx_seq_one_letter_code
_entity_poly.pdbx_strand_id
1 'polypeptide(L)'
;ASGTPYLYGIYSPQLITRCNFSALASSYLSLASNIGSSIGGFFAGLLIDSYGTQVATALGTLMEFSGFYILYLSYKHAWHKFPLLLLAMINVGFGSVLAYFSTIKVSTINFPHCKGMANALPVSAYGLAALFYALIAGYFFSDNTQGLLHFISIFAGLIIGAGTYFVRLYENEDENKPGQNSSALPNDTEAV
;
A
#
# COMPACT_ATOMS: atom_id res chain seq x y z
N ALA A 1 -0.79 4.22 6.05
CA ALA A 1 -1.36 2.89 6.15
C ALA A 1 -0.64 1.87 5.27
N SER A 2 -0.35 2.20 4.02
CA SER A 2 0.27 1.27 3.05
C SER A 2 1.68 0.74 3.41
N GLY A 3 2.36 1.29 4.41
CA GLY A 3 3.67 0.81 4.90
C GLY A 3 3.63 -0.41 5.82
N THR A 4 2.49 -1.06 5.93
CA THR A 4 2.24 -2.21 6.83
C THR A 4 3.11 -3.44 6.59
N PRO A 5 3.63 -3.75 5.39
CA PRO A 5 4.58 -4.86 5.21
C PRO A 5 5.85 -4.73 6.06
N TYR A 6 6.30 -3.51 6.35
CA TYR A 6 7.47 -3.28 7.21
C TYR A 6 7.23 -3.57 8.69
N LEU A 7 5.97 -3.67 9.11
CA LEU A 7 5.58 -4.03 10.46
C LEU A 7 5.82 -5.51 10.79
N TYR A 8 6.08 -6.33 9.78
CA TYR A 8 6.25 -7.77 9.99
C TYR A 8 7.26 -8.08 11.09
N GLY A 9 8.37 -7.34 11.15
CA GLY A 9 9.40 -7.51 12.18
C GLY A 9 8.90 -7.29 13.62
N ILE A 10 7.83 -6.53 13.81
CA ILE A 10 7.31 -6.19 15.14
C ILE A 10 6.48 -7.34 15.73
N TYR A 11 5.61 -7.94 14.91
CA TYR A 11 4.69 -8.99 15.39
C TYR A 11 5.14 -10.42 15.02
N SER A 12 6.12 -10.57 14.12
CA SER A 12 6.56 -11.89 13.66
C SER A 12 7.09 -12.79 14.77
N PRO A 13 7.91 -12.33 15.76
CA PRO A 13 8.42 -13.19 16.81
C PRO A 13 7.30 -13.81 17.64
N GLN A 14 6.31 -12.99 18.02
CA GLN A 14 5.16 -13.44 18.80
C GLN A 14 4.23 -14.34 17.97
N LEU A 15 4.03 -14.03 16.68
CA LEU A 15 3.22 -14.85 15.79
C LEU A 15 3.82 -16.25 15.63
N ILE A 16 5.13 -16.33 15.44
CA ILE A 16 5.86 -17.61 15.27
C ILE A 16 5.79 -18.43 16.53
N THR A 17 6.08 -17.83 17.68
CA THR A 17 6.03 -18.50 18.97
C THR A 17 4.60 -19.01 19.27
N ARG A 18 3.57 -18.19 19.01
CA ARG A 18 2.18 -18.54 19.27
C ARG A 18 1.67 -19.66 18.35
N CYS A 19 2.04 -19.63 17.09
CA CYS A 19 1.63 -20.63 16.10
C CYS A 19 2.61 -21.82 16.01
N ASN A 20 3.66 -21.84 16.84
CA ASN A 20 4.64 -22.92 16.92
C ASN A 20 5.35 -23.20 15.58
N PHE A 21 5.73 -22.12 14.87
CA PHE A 21 6.45 -22.19 13.61
C PHE A 21 7.97 -22.04 13.82
N SER A 22 8.76 -22.51 12.85
CA SER A 22 10.20 -22.32 12.84
C SER A 22 10.60 -20.91 12.37
N ALA A 23 11.84 -20.49 12.65
CA ALA A 23 12.40 -19.24 12.12
C ALA A 23 12.40 -19.20 10.58
N LEU A 24 12.58 -20.36 9.93
CA LEU A 24 12.46 -20.49 8.47
C LEU A 24 11.07 -20.15 7.96
N ALA A 25 10.01 -20.55 8.69
CA ALA A 25 8.64 -20.21 8.34
C ALA A 25 8.42 -18.68 8.37
N SER A 26 9.05 -17.96 9.30
CA SER A 26 9.04 -16.50 9.33
C SER A 26 9.61 -15.89 8.06
N SER A 27 10.75 -16.39 7.61
CA SER A 27 11.37 -15.90 6.37
C SER A 27 10.48 -16.13 5.16
N TYR A 28 9.79 -17.26 5.07
CA TYR A 28 8.82 -17.52 4.00
C TYR A 28 7.61 -16.59 4.07
N LEU A 29 7.11 -16.24 5.24
CA LEU A 29 6.01 -15.28 5.40
C LEU A 29 6.42 -13.88 4.94
N SER A 30 7.63 -13.43 5.31
CA SER A 30 8.17 -12.16 4.82
C SER A 30 8.35 -12.18 3.29
N LEU A 31 8.90 -13.27 2.75
CA LEU A 31 9.06 -13.45 1.31
C LEU A 31 7.70 -13.43 0.58
N ALA A 32 6.68 -14.07 1.14
CA ALA A 32 5.33 -14.07 0.59
C ALA A 32 4.75 -12.66 0.48
N SER A 33 4.95 -11.80 1.49
CA SER A 33 4.55 -10.39 1.43
C SER A 33 5.29 -9.63 0.33
N ASN A 34 6.60 -9.86 0.17
CA ASN A 34 7.39 -9.23 -0.89
C ASN A 34 6.95 -9.70 -2.28
N ILE A 35 6.66 -10.98 -2.46
CA ILE A 35 6.10 -11.54 -3.71
C ILE A 35 4.74 -10.90 -4.00
N GLY A 36 3.87 -10.82 -2.99
CA GLY A 36 2.57 -10.14 -3.10
C GLY A 36 2.72 -8.69 -3.55
N SER A 37 3.68 -7.95 -2.98
CA SER A 37 3.98 -6.57 -3.36
C SER A 37 4.50 -6.46 -4.79
N SER A 38 5.38 -7.37 -5.21
CA SER A 38 5.97 -7.35 -6.56
C SER A 38 4.91 -7.64 -7.63
N ILE A 39 4.09 -8.68 -7.41
CA ILE A 39 2.97 -9.01 -8.29
C ILE A 39 1.94 -7.89 -8.27
N GLY A 40 1.63 -7.38 -7.08
CA GLY A 40 0.71 -6.27 -6.86
C GLY A 40 1.11 -5.00 -7.61
N GLY A 41 2.42 -4.69 -7.69
CA GLY A 41 2.94 -3.55 -8.43
C GLY A 41 2.64 -3.63 -9.93
N PHE A 42 2.80 -4.80 -10.54
CA PHE A 42 2.45 -5.02 -11.94
C PHE A 42 0.96 -4.83 -12.19
N PHE A 43 0.12 -5.49 -11.38
CA PHE A 43 -1.33 -5.37 -11.51
C PHE A 43 -1.87 -4.00 -11.12
N ALA A 44 -1.18 -3.29 -10.21
CA ALA A 44 -1.56 -1.93 -9.83
C ALA A 44 -1.57 -0.99 -11.04
N GLY A 45 -0.52 -1.03 -11.87
CA GLY A 45 -0.48 -0.25 -13.11
C GLY A 45 -1.68 -0.54 -14.01
N LEU A 46 -1.92 -1.82 -14.32
CA LEU A 46 -3.03 -2.24 -15.17
C LEU A 46 -4.41 -1.84 -14.62
N LEU A 47 -4.64 -2.05 -13.32
CA LEU A 47 -5.89 -1.71 -12.65
C LEU A 47 -6.15 -0.21 -12.64
N ILE A 48 -5.12 0.57 -12.30
CA ILE A 48 -5.22 2.02 -12.22
C ILE A 48 -5.49 2.62 -13.61
N ASP A 49 -4.87 2.06 -14.67
CA ASP A 49 -5.06 2.53 -16.04
C ASP A 49 -6.43 2.13 -16.62
N SER A 50 -6.95 0.96 -16.24
CA SER A 50 -8.22 0.42 -16.76
C SER A 50 -9.44 0.89 -15.98
N TYR A 51 -9.36 0.97 -14.65
CA TYR A 51 -10.51 1.21 -13.75
C TYR A 51 -10.36 2.45 -12.88
N GLY A 52 -9.22 3.13 -12.95
CA GLY A 52 -8.95 4.33 -12.17
C GLY A 52 -8.38 4.06 -10.77
N THR A 53 -7.88 5.15 -10.17
CA THR A 53 -7.18 5.12 -8.87
C THR A 53 -8.09 4.76 -7.70
N GLN A 54 -9.38 5.15 -7.75
CA GLN A 54 -10.33 4.87 -6.67
C GLN A 54 -10.63 3.38 -6.53
N VAL A 55 -10.90 2.70 -7.67
CA VAL A 55 -11.19 1.26 -7.69
C VAL A 55 -9.96 0.47 -7.22
N ALA A 56 -8.78 0.83 -7.69
CA ALA A 56 -7.52 0.20 -7.27
C ALA A 56 -7.27 0.37 -5.76
N THR A 57 -7.52 1.58 -5.21
CA THR A 57 -7.38 1.83 -3.78
C THR A 57 -8.41 1.05 -2.96
N ALA A 58 -9.66 1.00 -3.41
CA ALA A 58 -10.71 0.24 -2.73
C ALA A 58 -10.39 -1.27 -2.68
N LEU A 59 -9.93 -1.83 -3.81
CA LEU A 59 -9.50 -3.22 -3.88
C LEU A 59 -8.30 -3.46 -2.95
N GLY A 60 -7.31 -2.56 -2.96
CA GLY A 60 -6.17 -2.61 -2.06
C GLY A 60 -6.58 -2.60 -0.58
N THR A 61 -7.57 -1.77 -0.22
CA THR A 61 -8.15 -1.72 1.14
C THR A 61 -8.74 -3.08 1.55
N LEU A 62 -9.54 -3.67 0.68
CA LEU A 62 -10.18 -4.96 0.95
C LEU A 62 -9.15 -6.09 1.12
N MET A 63 -8.13 -6.11 0.26
CA MET A 63 -7.07 -7.12 0.33
C MET A 63 -6.21 -6.96 1.58
N GLU A 64 -5.82 -5.73 1.92
CA GLU A 64 -5.01 -5.46 3.11
C GLU A 64 -5.80 -5.75 4.39
N PHE A 65 -7.05 -5.31 4.47
CA PHE A 65 -7.94 -5.62 5.60
C PHE A 65 -8.12 -7.13 5.78
N SER A 66 -8.46 -7.85 4.71
CA SER A 66 -8.65 -9.30 4.77
C SER A 66 -7.38 -10.04 5.17
N GLY A 67 -6.23 -9.62 4.67
CA GLY A 67 -4.93 -10.19 5.02
C GLY A 67 -4.62 -10.05 6.52
N PHE A 68 -4.72 -8.84 7.07
CA PHE A 68 -4.49 -8.62 8.51
C PHE A 68 -5.57 -9.26 9.39
N TYR A 69 -6.80 -9.34 8.92
CA TYR A 69 -7.87 -10.00 9.65
C TYR A 69 -7.64 -11.52 9.75
N ILE A 70 -7.16 -12.15 8.68
CA ILE A 70 -6.77 -13.56 8.70
C ILE A 70 -5.58 -13.79 9.65
N LEU A 71 -4.57 -12.89 9.65
CA LEU A 71 -3.46 -12.96 10.60
C LEU A 71 -3.94 -12.84 12.05
N TYR A 72 -4.85 -11.92 12.33
CA TYR A 72 -5.49 -11.78 13.64
C TYR A 72 -6.22 -13.06 14.08
N LEU A 73 -7.05 -13.64 13.22
CA LEU A 73 -7.76 -14.88 13.51
C LEU A 73 -6.80 -16.05 13.73
N SER A 74 -5.75 -16.14 12.92
CA SER A 74 -4.73 -17.19 13.05
C SER A 74 -3.98 -17.07 14.38
N TYR A 75 -3.67 -15.87 14.81
CA TYR A 75 -3.05 -15.62 16.11
C TYR A 75 -4.01 -15.96 17.27
N LYS A 76 -5.26 -15.52 17.19
CA LYS A 76 -6.30 -15.73 18.21
C LYS A 76 -6.58 -17.22 18.44
N HIS A 77 -6.73 -17.98 17.36
CA HIS A 77 -7.08 -19.40 17.41
C HIS A 77 -5.86 -20.34 17.34
N ALA A 78 -4.64 -19.78 17.33
CA ALA A 78 -3.38 -20.51 17.18
C ALA A 78 -3.42 -21.53 16.02
N TRP A 79 -3.85 -21.08 14.84
CA TRP A 79 -3.97 -21.95 13.68
C TRP A 79 -2.59 -22.32 13.14
N HIS A 80 -2.30 -23.61 13.04
CA HIS A 80 -1.08 -24.15 12.46
C HIS A 80 -1.12 -24.29 10.92
N LYS A 81 -2.09 -23.62 10.27
CA LYS A 81 -2.26 -23.69 8.81
C LYS A 81 -1.32 -22.69 8.11
N PHE A 82 -0.08 -23.10 7.92
CA PHE A 82 0.96 -22.29 7.27
C PHE A 82 0.55 -21.73 5.89
N PRO A 83 -0.10 -22.51 4.97
CA PRO A 83 -0.51 -21.97 3.67
C PRO A 83 -1.49 -20.79 3.77
N LEU A 84 -2.36 -20.78 4.80
CA LEU A 84 -3.31 -19.70 5.03
C LEU A 84 -2.60 -18.39 5.41
N LEU A 85 -1.55 -18.49 6.25
CA LEU A 85 -0.74 -17.32 6.61
C LEU A 85 0.06 -16.80 5.42
N LEU A 86 0.59 -17.69 4.56
CA LEU A 86 1.25 -17.28 3.31
C LEU A 86 0.30 -16.48 2.43
N LEU A 87 -0.92 -16.98 2.22
CA LEU A 87 -1.93 -16.29 1.43
C LEU A 87 -2.32 -14.94 2.05
N ALA A 88 -2.46 -14.88 3.36
CA ALA A 88 -2.72 -13.63 4.08
C ALA A 88 -1.60 -12.60 3.87
N MET A 89 -0.33 -13.03 3.94
CA MET A 89 0.82 -12.16 3.72
C MET A 89 0.92 -11.68 2.26
N ILE A 90 0.59 -12.52 1.28
CA ILE A 90 0.51 -12.13 -0.12
C ILE A 90 -0.57 -11.05 -0.30
N ASN A 91 -1.76 -11.22 0.31
CA ASN A 91 -2.84 -10.23 0.26
C ASN A 91 -2.45 -8.89 0.90
N VAL A 92 -1.75 -8.92 2.04
CA VAL A 92 -1.23 -7.70 2.69
C VAL A 92 -0.25 -6.97 1.76
N GLY A 93 0.72 -7.70 1.19
CA GLY A 93 1.69 -7.11 0.27
C GLY A 93 1.04 -6.52 -0.97
N PHE A 94 0.15 -7.27 -1.60
CA PHE A 94 -0.58 -6.85 -2.80
C PHE A 94 -1.45 -5.61 -2.52
N GLY A 95 -2.25 -5.63 -1.46
CA GLY A 95 -3.15 -4.54 -1.09
C GLY A 95 -2.43 -3.25 -0.77
N SER A 96 -1.33 -3.32 -0.01
CA SER A 96 -0.55 -2.13 0.36
C SER A 96 0.08 -1.44 -0.85
N VAL A 97 0.55 -2.21 -1.84
CA VAL A 97 1.15 -1.65 -3.06
C VAL A 97 0.11 -1.05 -4.00
N LEU A 98 -1.08 -1.64 -4.11
CA LEU A 98 -2.21 -1.04 -4.85
C LEU A 98 -2.55 0.36 -4.31
N ALA A 99 -2.71 0.49 -3.00
CA ALA A 99 -3.01 1.78 -2.37
C ALA A 99 -1.85 2.79 -2.55
N TYR A 100 -0.61 2.31 -2.46
CA TYR A 100 0.59 3.15 -2.61
C TYR A 100 0.72 3.72 -4.02
N PHE A 101 0.65 2.88 -5.06
CA PHE A 101 0.76 3.35 -6.45
C PHE A 101 -0.41 4.24 -6.87
N SER A 102 -1.61 3.95 -6.39
CA SER A 102 -2.77 4.84 -6.60
C SER A 102 -2.50 6.24 -6.05
N THR A 103 -1.93 6.33 -4.84
CA THR A 103 -1.60 7.62 -4.21
C THR A 103 -0.52 8.37 -4.98
N ILE A 104 0.54 7.67 -5.43
CA ILE A 104 1.61 8.29 -6.25
C ILE A 104 1.03 8.83 -7.56
N LYS A 105 0.19 8.04 -8.26
CA LYS A 105 -0.40 8.48 -9.52
C LYS A 105 -1.25 9.74 -9.36
N VAL A 106 -2.11 9.78 -8.34
CA VAL A 106 -2.91 10.96 -8.03
C VAL A 106 -2.05 12.17 -7.70
N SER A 107 -1.00 11.99 -6.89
CA SER A 107 -0.05 13.08 -6.59
C SER A 107 0.63 13.63 -7.84
N THR A 108 1.05 12.74 -8.74
CA THR A 108 1.73 13.12 -9.98
C THR A 108 0.82 13.91 -10.93
N ILE A 109 -0.45 13.50 -11.05
CA ILE A 109 -1.41 14.10 -11.98
C ILE A 109 -1.96 15.41 -11.42
N ASN A 110 -2.31 15.45 -10.13
CA ASN A 110 -2.89 16.64 -9.51
C ASN A 110 -1.89 17.79 -9.32
N PHE A 111 -0.58 17.50 -9.33
CA PHE A 111 0.48 18.52 -9.19
C PHE A 111 1.50 18.49 -10.33
N PRO A 112 1.11 18.85 -11.57
CA PRO A 112 1.96 18.72 -12.75
C PRO A 112 3.21 19.59 -12.70
N HIS A 113 3.15 20.75 -12.03
CA HIS A 113 4.28 21.69 -11.91
C HIS A 113 5.30 21.29 -10.84
N CYS A 114 4.91 20.48 -9.84
CA CYS A 114 5.74 20.11 -8.68
C CYS A 114 5.74 18.59 -8.44
N LYS A 115 5.81 17.79 -9.50
CA LYS A 115 5.70 16.30 -9.43
C LYS A 115 6.65 15.67 -8.42
N GLY A 116 7.91 16.15 -8.37
CA GLY A 116 8.91 15.63 -7.44
C GLY A 116 8.53 15.85 -5.98
N MET A 117 8.12 17.07 -5.62
CA MET A 117 7.69 17.42 -4.27
C MET A 117 6.38 16.71 -3.90
N ALA A 118 5.42 16.65 -4.82
CA ALA A 118 4.14 15.99 -4.60
C ALA A 118 4.31 14.48 -4.33
N ASN A 119 5.25 13.82 -5.00
CA ASN A 119 5.53 12.40 -4.79
C ASN A 119 6.41 12.14 -3.56
N ALA A 120 7.21 13.12 -3.13
CA ALA A 120 8.03 12.98 -1.92
C ALA A 120 7.17 12.74 -0.67
N LEU A 121 6.00 13.37 -0.58
CA LEU A 121 5.08 13.19 0.56
C LEU A 121 4.58 11.75 0.74
N PRO A 122 3.94 11.10 -0.27
CA PRO A 122 3.50 9.71 -0.10
C PRO A 122 4.68 8.74 0.07
N VAL A 123 5.82 8.97 -0.57
CA VAL A 123 7.02 8.13 -0.43
C VAL A 123 7.59 8.23 0.99
N SER A 124 7.75 9.43 1.53
CA SER A 124 8.22 9.63 2.91
C SER A 124 7.21 9.10 3.94
N ALA A 125 5.91 9.32 3.72
CA ALA A 125 4.86 8.78 4.57
C ALA A 125 4.84 7.24 4.58
N TYR A 126 5.15 6.61 3.45
CA TYR A 126 5.28 5.15 3.37
C TYR A 126 6.43 4.63 4.26
N GLY A 127 7.60 5.27 4.21
CA GLY A 127 8.72 4.93 5.08
C GLY A 127 8.46 5.24 6.56
N LEU A 128 7.84 6.39 6.86
CA LEU A 128 7.50 6.79 8.23
C LEU A 128 6.38 5.96 8.86
N ALA A 129 5.54 5.30 8.04
CA ALA A 129 4.46 4.46 8.55
C ALA A 129 5.00 3.33 9.46
N ALA A 130 6.13 2.73 9.10
CA ALA A 130 6.76 1.70 9.93
C ALA A 130 7.15 2.22 11.32
N LEU A 131 7.74 3.43 11.39
CA LEU A 131 8.09 4.08 12.65
C LEU A 131 6.84 4.40 13.47
N PHE A 132 5.81 4.97 12.85
CA PHE A 132 4.56 5.33 13.52
C PHE A 132 3.89 4.10 14.16
N TYR A 133 3.76 3.02 13.41
CA TYR A 133 3.20 1.78 13.94
C TYR A 133 4.10 1.11 14.98
N ALA A 134 5.44 1.20 14.83
CA ALA A 134 6.38 0.68 15.83
C ALA A 134 6.21 1.39 17.17
N LEU A 135 6.05 2.72 17.16
CA LEU A 135 5.78 3.50 18.37
C LEU A 135 4.44 3.13 19.01
N ILE A 136 3.38 2.98 18.21
CA ILE A 136 2.07 2.53 18.70
C ILE A 136 2.17 1.13 19.31
N ALA A 137 2.84 0.20 18.63
CA ALA A 137 3.01 -1.16 19.10
C ALA A 137 3.80 -1.20 20.42
N GLY A 138 4.89 -0.44 20.53
CA GLY A 138 5.72 -0.40 21.73
C GLY A 138 5.05 0.29 22.91
N TYR A 139 4.25 1.33 22.67
CA TYR A 139 3.63 2.09 23.74
C TYR A 139 2.30 1.53 24.23
N PHE A 140 1.43 1.08 23.31
CA PHE A 140 0.08 0.63 23.63
C PHE A 140 -0.09 -0.90 23.64
N PHE A 141 0.76 -1.65 22.93
CA PHE A 141 0.59 -3.08 22.70
C PHE A 141 1.86 -3.89 22.98
N SER A 142 2.74 -3.44 23.91
CA SER A 142 4.03 -4.07 24.20
C SER A 142 3.95 -5.56 24.49
N ASP A 143 2.84 -6.03 25.08
CA ASP A 143 2.60 -7.45 25.43
C ASP A 143 1.34 -8.06 24.77
N ASN A 144 0.64 -7.28 23.92
CA ASN A 144 -0.64 -7.71 23.36
C ASN A 144 -0.63 -7.68 21.81
N THR A 145 0.07 -8.66 21.22
CA THR A 145 0.13 -8.82 19.76
C THR A 145 -1.23 -9.08 19.11
N GLN A 146 -2.13 -9.75 19.85
CA GLN A 146 -3.51 -9.96 19.37
C GLN A 146 -4.25 -8.64 19.20
N GLY A 147 -4.14 -7.74 20.17
CA GLY A 147 -4.71 -6.40 20.11
C GLY A 147 -4.08 -5.57 18.99
N LEU A 148 -2.75 -5.68 18.83
CA LEU A 148 -2.02 -5.00 17.77
C LEU A 148 -2.49 -5.42 16.38
N LEU A 149 -2.60 -6.71 16.09
CA LEU A 149 -3.06 -7.22 14.78
C LEU A 149 -4.50 -6.79 14.49
N HIS A 150 -5.37 -6.81 15.50
CA HIS A 150 -6.74 -6.33 15.38
C HIS A 150 -6.80 -4.82 15.11
N PHE A 151 -6.01 -4.05 15.86
CA PHE A 151 -5.87 -2.61 15.66
C PHE A 151 -5.37 -2.28 14.25
N ILE A 152 -4.30 -2.92 13.78
CA ILE A 152 -3.75 -2.70 12.44
C ILE A 152 -4.79 -3.03 11.37
N SER A 153 -5.50 -4.16 11.49
CA SER A 153 -6.55 -4.55 10.54
C SER A 153 -7.62 -3.46 10.39
N ILE A 154 -8.19 -3.00 11.49
CA ILE A 154 -9.25 -1.98 11.47
C ILE A 154 -8.69 -0.62 11.06
N PHE A 155 -7.57 -0.21 11.62
CA PHE A 155 -6.99 1.11 11.41
C PHE A 155 -6.49 1.29 9.98
N ALA A 156 -5.76 0.29 9.43
CA ALA A 156 -5.33 0.31 8.03
C ALA A 156 -6.55 0.29 7.09
N GLY A 157 -7.52 -0.59 7.33
CA GLY A 157 -8.75 -0.65 6.56
C GLY A 157 -9.53 0.66 6.55
N LEU A 158 -9.72 1.29 7.71
CA LEU A 158 -10.42 2.57 7.83
C LEU A 158 -9.67 3.72 7.15
N ILE A 159 -8.35 3.84 7.36
CA ILE A 159 -7.57 4.94 6.79
C ILE A 159 -7.46 4.81 5.27
N ILE A 160 -7.17 3.61 4.75
CA ILE A 160 -7.09 3.42 3.31
C ILE A 160 -8.48 3.53 2.69
N GLY A 161 -9.52 3.01 3.36
CA GLY A 161 -10.91 3.14 2.95
C GLY A 161 -11.37 4.59 2.90
N ALA A 162 -11.09 5.39 3.93
CA ALA A 162 -11.33 6.84 3.92
C ALA A 162 -10.50 7.51 2.82
N GLY A 163 -9.23 7.09 2.65
CA GLY A 163 -8.35 7.56 1.58
C GLY A 163 -8.92 7.34 0.19
N THR A 164 -9.67 6.26 -0.03
CA THR A 164 -10.32 5.98 -1.32
C THR A 164 -11.25 7.11 -1.75
N TYR A 165 -11.92 7.76 -0.79
CA TYR A 165 -12.78 8.91 -1.07
C TYR A 165 -11.98 10.15 -1.48
N PHE A 166 -10.79 10.36 -0.88
CA PHE A 166 -9.92 11.50 -1.16
C PHE A 166 -8.99 11.28 -2.36
N VAL A 167 -8.71 10.03 -2.73
CA VAL A 167 -7.86 9.66 -3.87
C VAL A 167 -8.64 9.82 -5.17
N ARG A 168 -8.93 11.08 -5.55
CA ARG A 168 -9.67 11.45 -6.74
C ARG A 168 -8.75 12.20 -7.71
N LEU A 169 -8.81 11.83 -8.97
CA LEU A 169 -8.17 12.61 -10.03
C LEU A 169 -9.02 13.88 -10.26
N TYR A 170 -8.39 15.04 -10.12
CA TYR A 170 -8.94 16.27 -10.64
C TYR A 170 -8.63 16.32 -12.15
N GLU A 171 -9.62 16.10 -12.96
CA GLU A 171 -9.54 16.33 -14.40
C GLU A 171 -9.55 17.84 -14.60
N ASN A 172 -8.38 18.42 -14.97
CA ASN A 172 -8.33 19.80 -15.41
C ASN A 172 -9.03 19.86 -16.76
N GLU A 173 -10.20 20.51 -16.82
CA GLU A 173 -10.97 20.76 -18.06
C GLU A 173 -10.20 21.57 -19.11
N ASP A 174 -9.02 22.12 -18.76
CA ASP A 174 -8.19 22.91 -19.66
C ASP A 174 -7.37 22.09 -20.67
N GLU A 175 -7.21 20.78 -20.47
CA GLU A 175 -6.43 19.93 -21.38
C GLU A 175 -7.29 19.31 -22.51
N ASN A 176 -8.61 19.48 -22.44
CA ASN A 176 -9.56 18.95 -23.43
C ASN A 176 -10.04 19.99 -24.45
N LYS A 177 -9.25 21.06 -24.70
CA LYS A 177 -9.50 21.96 -25.84
C LYS A 177 -8.75 21.40 -27.06
N PRO A 178 -9.45 20.80 -28.05
CA PRO A 178 -8.86 20.40 -29.31
C PRO A 178 -8.54 21.68 -30.11
N GLY A 179 -7.30 22.13 -30.05
CA GLY A 179 -6.94 23.25 -30.93
C GLY A 179 -5.70 24.08 -30.61
N GLN A 180 -4.83 23.70 -29.65
CA GLN A 180 -3.69 24.56 -29.32
C GLN A 180 -2.30 23.94 -29.47
N ASN A 181 -2.17 22.80 -30.16
CA ASN A 181 -0.84 22.20 -30.49
C ASN A 181 -0.44 22.44 -31.95
N SER A 182 -0.70 23.62 -32.49
CA SER A 182 -0.24 23.99 -33.85
C SER A 182 0.29 25.40 -33.93
N SER A 183 1.21 25.80 -33.07
CA SER A 183 2.02 27.02 -33.32
C SER A 183 3.13 27.19 -32.28
N ALA A 184 4.14 26.32 -32.31
CA ALA A 184 5.46 26.64 -31.77
C ALA A 184 6.51 25.68 -32.36
N LEU A 185 6.67 25.72 -33.70
CA LEU A 185 7.95 25.41 -34.33
C LEU A 185 8.65 26.75 -34.54
N PRO A 186 9.79 27.02 -33.93
CA PRO A 186 10.64 28.11 -34.37
C PRO A 186 11.22 27.74 -35.74
N ASN A 187 10.88 28.52 -36.74
CA ASN A 187 11.60 28.56 -38.04
C ASN A 187 13.01 29.07 -37.76
N ASP A 188 13.98 28.20 -37.59
CA ASP A 188 15.39 28.52 -37.79
C ASP A 188 15.76 28.14 -39.20
N THR A 189 15.35 28.99 -40.12
CA THR A 189 15.94 29.08 -41.44
C THR A 189 16.03 30.57 -41.79
N GLU A 190 17.19 31.21 -41.49
CA GLU A 190 17.77 32.31 -42.21
C GLU A 190 18.94 32.90 -41.43
N ALA A 191 20.17 32.59 -41.90
CA ALA A 191 21.31 33.48 -42.06
C ALA A 191 22.51 32.63 -42.48
N VAL A 192 22.77 32.65 -43.75
CA VAL A 192 23.97 32.99 -44.49
C VAL A 192 25.26 32.96 -43.67
#